data_00f1e787fc09162e956ed506d1fa78c9
#
_entry.id   00f1e787fc09162e956ed506d1fa78c9
#
_cell.length_a   1.000
_cell.length_b   1.000
_cell.length_c   1.000
_cell.angle_alpha   90.00
_cell.angle_beta   90.00
_cell.angle_gamma   90.00
#
_symmetry.space_group_name_H-M   'P 1'
#
loop_
_entity.id
_entity.type
_entity.pdbx_description
1 polymer ?
#
loop_
_entity_poly.entity_id
_entity_poly.type
_entity_poly.pdbx_seq_one_letter_code
_entity_poly.pdbx_strand_id
1 'polypeptide(L)'
;MRFGNLSAMDHHPIHLHGYSFKVVATDGGPIPEAGQWPETTVLVPVGATRDIELAAEHEGDWFMHCHMTHHTMTQMGHDGPNMVGLDAAGLDAKIARIVPGYMTMGQAGMGGMGEMGMPVPRNSIPMVGMKGPFGYIDMGGMVTVFKVRKGLKSYGDPGWFSHPPDSIARAAAQAELRADGISPDADAIDKPKGAPSRK
;
A
#
# COMPACT_ATOMS: atom_id res chain seq x y z
N MET A 1 -6.43 15.14 10.03
CA MET A 1 -7.19 14.23 9.14
C MET A 1 -8.19 13.46 9.99
N ARG A 2 -9.37 13.15 9.42
CA ARG A 2 -10.39 12.31 10.09
C ARG A 2 -10.62 11.06 9.30
N PHE A 3 -10.60 9.92 9.97
CA PHE A 3 -10.93 8.62 9.42
C PHE A 3 -12.25 8.15 10.03
N GLY A 4 -13.14 7.64 9.18
CA GLY A 4 -14.36 6.96 9.61
C GLY A 4 -14.40 5.58 8.99
N ASN A 5 -14.57 4.55 9.80
CA ASN A 5 -14.71 3.19 9.33
C ASN A 5 -16.20 2.84 9.23
N LEU A 6 -16.71 2.84 8.01
CA LEU A 6 -18.10 2.50 7.68
C LEU A 6 -18.26 1.04 7.22
N SER A 7 -17.22 0.23 7.30
CA SER A 7 -17.31 -1.20 7.00
C SER A 7 -18.14 -1.94 8.05
N ALA A 8 -18.67 -3.10 7.68
CA ALA A 8 -19.52 -3.88 8.58
C ALA A 8 -18.73 -4.88 9.45
N MET A 9 -17.51 -5.25 9.04
CA MET A 9 -16.80 -6.40 9.63
C MET A 9 -15.32 -6.15 9.90
N ASP A 10 -14.65 -5.27 9.15
CA ASP A 10 -13.20 -5.14 9.20
C ASP A 10 -12.73 -3.88 9.93
N HIS A 11 -11.79 -4.04 10.82
CA HIS A 11 -11.02 -2.94 11.38
C HIS A 11 -9.93 -2.52 10.40
N HIS A 12 -9.57 -1.24 10.41
CA HIS A 12 -8.53 -0.72 9.51
C HIS A 12 -7.41 -0.06 10.31
N PRO A 13 -6.26 -0.70 10.49
CA PRO A 13 -5.04 -0.03 10.96
C PRO A 13 -4.48 0.84 9.82
N ILE A 14 -4.64 2.15 9.92
CA ILE A 14 -4.19 3.11 8.91
C ILE A 14 -2.78 3.57 9.25
N HIS A 15 -1.84 3.26 8.37
CA HIS A 15 -0.43 3.61 8.48
C HIS A 15 -0.06 4.75 7.53
N LEU A 16 0.76 5.68 8.00
CA LEU A 16 1.34 6.75 7.22
C LEU A 16 2.87 6.62 7.22
N HIS A 17 3.45 6.49 6.04
CA HIS A 17 4.89 6.47 5.87
C HIS A 17 5.50 7.86 6.13
N GLY A 18 6.72 7.87 6.68
CA GLY A 18 7.56 9.05 6.81
C GLY A 18 7.14 10.06 7.89
N TYR A 19 6.02 9.86 8.55
CA TYR A 19 5.50 10.75 9.59
C TYR A 19 5.03 9.99 10.81
N SER A 20 5.27 10.57 11.97
CA SER A 20 4.46 10.31 13.14
C SER A 20 3.34 11.35 13.23
N PHE A 21 2.22 10.97 13.80
CA PHE A 21 1.07 11.83 14.04
C PHE A 21 0.56 11.65 15.48
N LYS A 22 -0.20 12.60 15.97
CA LYS A 22 -0.92 12.48 17.25
C LYS A 22 -2.36 12.06 16.99
N VAL A 23 -2.88 11.13 17.78
CA VAL A 23 -4.32 10.84 17.81
C VAL A 23 -4.95 11.88 18.73
N VAL A 24 -5.80 12.74 18.15
CA VAL A 24 -6.35 13.93 18.84
C VAL A 24 -7.84 13.83 19.15
N ALA A 25 -8.57 12.92 18.47
CA ALA A 25 -9.97 12.64 18.79
C ALA A 25 -10.38 11.22 18.41
N THR A 26 -11.40 10.74 19.07
CA THR A 26 -12.12 9.50 18.78
C THR A 26 -13.59 9.81 18.48
N ASP A 27 -14.40 8.79 18.22
CA ASP A 27 -15.86 8.90 18.09
C ASP A 27 -16.55 9.52 19.30
N GLY A 28 -15.91 9.46 20.47
CA GLY A 28 -16.38 10.12 21.71
C GLY A 28 -16.04 11.60 21.80
N GLY A 29 -15.32 12.16 20.83
CA GLY A 29 -14.90 13.55 20.78
C GLY A 29 -13.39 13.76 20.99
N PRO A 30 -12.97 15.01 21.26
CA PRO A 30 -11.55 15.35 21.39
C PRO A 30 -10.91 14.70 22.63
N ILE A 31 -9.67 14.24 22.45
CA ILE A 31 -8.83 13.75 23.53
C ILE A 31 -8.14 14.95 24.18
N PRO A 32 -8.18 15.11 25.53
CA PRO A 32 -7.40 16.12 26.21
C PRO A 32 -5.92 16.05 25.81
N GLU A 33 -5.24 17.19 25.70
CA GLU A 33 -3.87 17.27 25.21
C GLU A 33 -2.91 16.33 25.95
N ALA A 34 -3.04 16.21 27.26
CA ALA A 34 -2.25 15.30 28.07
C ALA A 34 -2.51 13.81 27.79
N GLY A 35 -3.61 13.48 27.12
CA GLY A 35 -3.99 12.12 26.75
C GLY A 35 -3.72 11.81 25.28
N GLN A 36 -3.23 12.77 24.49
CA GLN A 36 -2.87 12.55 23.10
C GLN A 36 -1.52 11.81 23.03
N TRP A 37 -1.40 10.87 22.11
CA TRP A 37 -0.20 10.05 21.97
C TRP A 37 0.29 10.00 20.51
N PRO A 38 1.62 9.86 20.29
CA PRO A 38 2.17 9.73 18.95
C PRO A 38 2.02 8.29 18.44
N GLU A 39 1.71 8.17 17.15
CA GLU A 39 1.65 6.91 16.41
C GLU A 39 2.13 7.10 14.97
N THR A 40 2.38 5.99 14.29
CA THR A 40 2.55 5.91 12.83
C THR A 40 1.45 5.05 12.19
N THR A 41 0.70 4.33 13.02
CA THR A 41 -0.42 3.48 12.60
C THR A 41 -1.56 3.60 13.61
N VAL A 42 -2.71 4.08 13.19
CA VAL A 42 -3.90 4.19 14.05
C VAL A 42 -4.94 3.16 13.67
N LEU A 43 -5.39 2.38 14.66
CA LEU A 43 -6.51 1.47 14.44
C LEU A 43 -7.83 2.24 14.39
N VAL A 44 -8.57 2.10 13.28
CA VAL A 44 -9.94 2.59 13.13
C VAL A 44 -10.90 1.41 13.21
N PRO A 45 -11.51 1.15 14.37
CA PRO A 45 -12.45 0.05 14.54
C PRO A 45 -13.72 0.21 13.67
N VAL A 46 -14.42 -0.89 13.47
CA VAL A 46 -15.74 -0.88 12.82
C VAL A 46 -16.67 0.11 13.54
N GLY A 47 -17.32 0.97 12.78
CA GLY A 47 -18.28 1.96 13.29
C GLY A 47 -17.64 3.12 14.06
N ALA A 48 -16.33 3.22 14.11
CA ALA A 48 -15.61 4.26 14.87
C ALA A 48 -14.95 5.30 13.96
N THR A 49 -14.59 6.43 14.57
CA THR A 49 -13.78 7.48 13.95
C THR A 49 -12.48 7.71 14.72
N ARG A 50 -11.47 8.20 14.01
CA ARG A 50 -10.19 8.68 14.59
C ARG A 50 -9.78 9.96 13.89
N ASP A 51 -9.42 10.96 14.69
CA ASP A 51 -8.79 12.17 14.17
C ASP A 51 -7.31 12.13 14.49
N ILE A 52 -6.49 12.41 13.48
CA ILE A 52 -5.05 12.54 13.64
C ILE A 52 -4.59 13.93 13.24
N GLU A 53 -3.52 14.38 13.88
CA GLU A 53 -2.84 15.62 13.58
C GLU A 53 -1.34 15.38 13.37
N LEU A 54 -0.79 15.98 12.33
CA LEU A 54 0.64 15.95 12.01
C LEU A 54 1.09 17.26 11.38
N ALA A 55 2.38 17.58 11.52
CA ALA A 55 3.04 18.63 10.78
C ALA A 55 3.64 18.07 9.50
N ALA A 56 3.20 18.58 8.35
CA ALA A 56 3.70 18.15 7.03
C ALA A 56 5.00 18.89 6.67
N GLU A 57 6.11 18.56 7.35
CA GLU A 57 7.38 19.28 7.27
C GLU A 57 8.30 18.77 6.15
N HIS A 58 8.14 17.53 5.72
CA HIS A 58 9.01 16.89 4.73
C HIS A 58 8.31 16.78 3.39
N GLU A 59 8.85 17.46 2.38
CA GLU A 59 8.36 17.33 1.01
C GLU A 59 8.55 15.92 0.50
N GLY A 60 7.62 15.44 -0.32
CA GLY A 60 7.69 14.11 -0.90
C GLY A 60 6.31 13.53 -1.21
N ASP A 61 6.34 12.28 -1.61
CA ASP A 61 5.16 11.44 -1.83
C ASP A 61 5.18 10.31 -0.80
N TRP A 62 4.26 10.36 0.15
CA TRP A 62 4.21 9.46 1.28
C TRP A 62 3.01 8.55 1.19
N PHE A 63 3.22 7.24 1.28
CA PHE A 63 2.11 6.30 1.24
C PHE A 63 1.34 6.33 2.56
N MET A 64 0.02 6.38 2.43
CA MET A 64 -0.91 6.13 3.53
C MET A 64 -1.81 4.97 3.14
N HIS A 65 -1.86 3.94 3.97
CA HIS A 65 -2.55 2.71 3.62
C HIS A 65 -3.07 1.95 4.84
N CYS A 66 -4.05 1.10 4.62
CA CYS A 66 -4.43 0.09 5.59
C CYS A 66 -3.29 -0.93 5.73
N HIS A 67 -2.92 -1.30 6.95
CA HIS A 67 -1.85 -2.25 7.20
C HIS A 67 -2.32 -3.72 7.21
N MET A 68 -3.58 -3.97 6.92
CA MET A 68 -4.07 -5.33 6.66
C MET A 68 -3.74 -5.72 5.22
N THR A 69 -2.93 -6.75 5.07
CA THR A 69 -2.33 -7.14 3.78
C THR A 69 -3.37 -7.38 2.69
N HIS A 70 -4.47 -8.04 3.02
CA HIS A 70 -5.54 -8.32 2.04
C HIS A 70 -6.32 -7.08 1.57
N HIS A 71 -6.14 -5.92 2.22
CA HIS A 71 -6.72 -4.65 1.78
C HIS A 71 -5.81 -3.86 0.84
N THR A 72 -4.52 -4.20 0.75
CA THR A 72 -3.52 -3.34 0.10
C THR A 72 -2.58 -4.05 -0.85
N MET A 73 -2.54 -5.37 -0.78
CA MET A 73 -1.65 -6.15 -1.61
C MET A 73 -2.46 -7.00 -2.59
N THR A 74 -1.85 -7.41 -3.66
CA THR A 74 -2.42 -8.10 -4.83
C THR A 74 -3.26 -9.36 -4.56
N GLN A 75 -3.63 -9.66 -3.32
CA GLN A 75 -4.48 -10.81 -2.99
C GLN A 75 -5.87 -10.76 -3.62
N MET A 76 -6.34 -9.56 -3.96
CA MET A 76 -7.63 -9.35 -4.62
C MET A 76 -7.51 -9.27 -6.14
N GLY A 77 -6.31 -9.35 -6.68
CA GLY A 77 -6.06 -9.28 -8.11
C GLY A 77 -5.16 -10.40 -8.58
N HIS A 78 -5.36 -10.88 -9.77
CA HIS A 78 -4.44 -11.57 -10.64
C HIS A 78 -3.79 -12.88 -10.30
N ASP A 79 -3.05 -13.28 -11.26
CA ASP A 79 -2.11 -14.38 -11.49
C ASP A 79 -0.89 -14.45 -10.53
N GLY A 80 -0.80 -13.58 -9.53
CA GLY A 80 0.24 -13.67 -8.51
C GLY A 80 -0.12 -14.64 -7.40
N PRO A 81 0.86 -15.32 -6.78
CA PRO A 81 0.60 -16.10 -5.57
C PRO A 81 0.01 -15.18 -4.50
N ASN A 82 -0.99 -15.65 -3.75
CA ASN A 82 -1.48 -14.88 -2.63
C ASN A 82 -0.37 -14.66 -1.61
N MET A 83 -0.38 -13.49 -0.94
CA MET A 83 0.69 -13.07 -0.03
C MET A 83 0.86 -13.98 1.20
N VAL A 84 -0.09 -14.86 1.46
CA VAL A 84 -0.04 -15.81 2.58
C VAL A 84 0.73 -17.07 2.22
N GLY A 85 1.14 -17.21 0.95
CA GLY A 85 1.89 -18.35 0.46
C GLY A 85 1.10 -19.67 0.39
N LEU A 86 -0.22 -19.60 0.49
CA LEU A 86 -1.09 -20.75 0.33
C LEU A 86 -1.32 -21.02 -1.16
N ASP A 87 -1.15 -22.25 -1.57
CA ASP A 87 -1.64 -22.70 -2.86
C ASP A 87 -3.16 -22.83 -2.81
N ALA A 88 -3.85 -21.83 -3.39
CA ALA A 88 -5.30 -21.79 -3.48
C ALA A 88 -5.83 -22.48 -4.75
N ALA A 89 -4.97 -23.08 -5.58
CA ALA A 89 -5.37 -23.75 -6.81
C ALA A 89 -6.42 -24.83 -6.55
N GLY A 90 -7.57 -24.69 -7.20
CA GLY A 90 -8.71 -25.60 -7.05
C GLY A 90 -9.50 -25.50 -5.73
N LEU A 91 -9.13 -24.56 -4.85
CA LEU A 91 -9.86 -24.33 -3.60
C LEU A 91 -11.29 -23.85 -3.88
N ASP A 92 -11.48 -22.92 -4.82
CA ASP A 92 -12.78 -22.41 -5.24
C ASP A 92 -13.72 -23.53 -5.67
N ALA A 93 -13.22 -24.46 -6.51
CA ALA A 93 -14.03 -25.58 -6.98
C ALA A 93 -14.45 -26.54 -5.85
N LYS A 94 -13.64 -26.66 -4.81
CA LYS A 94 -13.96 -27.47 -3.62
C LYS A 94 -15.01 -26.79 -2.73
N ILE A 95 -14.82 -25.49 -2.46
CA ILE A 95 -15.71 -24.74 -1.56
C ILE A 95 -17.04 -24.46 -2.25
N ALA A 96 -17.07 -24.12 -3.53
CA ALA A 96 -18.28 -23.86 -4.28
C ALA A 96 -19.28 -25.04 -4.30
N ARG A 97 -18.81 -26.26 -4.07
CA ARG A 97 -19.67 -27.43 -3.89
C ARG A 97 -20.45 -27.42 -2.57
N ILE A 98 -19.89 -26.76 -1.55
CA ILE A 98 -20.45 -26.71 -0.20
C ILE A 98 -21.17 -25.39 0.02
N VAL A 99 -20.60 -24.29 -0.48
CA VAL A 99 -21.13 -22.94 -0.36
C VAL A 99 -21.23 -22.32 -1.75
N PRO A 100 -22.38 -22.47 -2.44
CA PRO A 100 -22.57 -21.84 -3.75
C PRO A 100 -22.39 -20.33 -3.70
N GLY A 101 -21.63 -19.78 -4.65
CA GLY A 101 -21.36 -18.35 -4.74
C GLY A 101 -20.19 -17.85 -3.86
N TYR A 102 -19.53 -18.73 -3.12
CA TYR A 102 -18.29 -18.37 -2.43
C TYR A 102 -17.17 -18.14 -3.45
N MET A 103 -16.43 -17.08 -3.25
CA MET A 103 -15.22 -16.75 -4.03
C MET A 103 -14.03 -16.62 -3.10
N THR A 104 -12.92 -17.28 -3.42
CA THR A 104 -11.67 -17.08 -2.69
C THR A 104 -11.02 -15.76 -3.11
N MET A 105 -10.23 -15.20 -2.21
CA MET A 105 -9.35 -14.07 -2.55
C MET A 105 -8.02 -14.62 -3.08
N GLY A 106 -7.43 -13.94 -4.06
CA GLY A 106 -6.16 -14.33 -4.67
C GLY A 106 -6.32 -15.08 -5.98
N GLN A 107 -5.41 -15.97 -6.26
CA GLN A 107 -5.07 -16.58 -7.58
C GLN A 107 -6.21 -16.77 -8.60
N ALA A 108 -7.35 -17.28 -8.23
CA ALA A 108 -8.45 -17.53 -9.15
C ALA A 108 -9.78 -16.92 -8.68
N GLY A 109 -9.79 -16.24 -7.53
CA GLY A 109 -11.02 -15.77 -6.91
C GLY A 109 -11.44 -14.39 -7.43
N MET A 110 -11.30 -13.38 -6.59
CA MET A 110 -11.72 -12.01 -6.88
C MET A 110 -10.77 -11.24 -7.83
N GLY A 111 -9.79 -11.89 -8.44
CA GLY A 111 -8.84 -11.28 -9.35
C GLY A 111 -9.49 -10.48 -10.48
N GLY A 112 -10.50 -11.06 -11.11
CA GLY A 112 -11.25 -10.38 -12.16
C GLY A 112 -11.96 -9.09 -11.69
N MET A 113 -12.32 -8.99 -10.42
CA MET A 113 -12.89 -7.75 -9.86
C MET A 113 -11.83 -6.65 -9.70
N GLY A 114 -10.60 -7.02 -9.33
CA GLY A 114 -9.47 -6.08 -9.30
C GLY A 114 -9.14 -5.51 -10.67
N GLU A 115 -9.34 -6.29 -11.72
CA GLU A 115 -9.05 -5.92 -13.11
C GLU A 115 -10.18 -5.11 -13.81
N MET A 116 -11.38 -5.05 -13.23
CA MET A 116 -12.51 -4.36 -13.84
C MET A 116 -12.34 -2.84 -13.98
N GLY A 117 -11.19 -2.29 -13.60
CA GLY A 117 -10.88 -0.89 -13.86
C GLY A 117 -11.82 0.10 -13.18
N MET A 118 -12.31 -0.20 -11.98
CA MET A 118 -13.15 0.75 -11.25
C MET A 118 -12.41 2.08 -11.04
N PRO A 119 -13.06 3.22 -11.32
CA PRO A 119 -12.44 4.50 -11.12
C PRO A 119 -12.11 4.70 -9.63
N VAL A 120 -10.86 5.02 -9.34
CA VAL A 120 -10.40 5.35 -8.00
C VAL A 120 -10.18 6.85 -7.86
N PRO A 121 -10.23 7.42 -6.66
CA PRO A 121 -9.84 8.81 -6.43
C PRO A 121 -8.43 9.10 -6.96
N ARG A 122 -8.17 10.32 -7.38
CA ARG A 122 -6.90 10.74 -8.02
C ARG A 122 -5.64 10.39 -7.25
N ASN A 123 -5.70 10.42 -5.94
CA ASN A 123 -4.58 10.13 -5.05
C ASN A 123 -4.55 8.68 -4.56
N SER A 124 -5.45 7.84 -5.05
CA SER A 124 -5.51 6.41 -4.70
C SER A 124 -4.84 5.57 -5.77
N ILE A 125 -4.32 4.43 -5.34
CA ILE A 125 -3.71 3.44 -6.23
C ILE A 125 -4.76 2.34 -6.47
N PRO A 126 -5.02 1.95 -7.72
CA PRO A 126 -5.94 0.84 -8.03
C PRO A 126 -5.52 -0.45 -7.33
N MET A 127 -6.47 -1.34 -7.06
CA MET A 127 -6.20 -2.64 -6.41
C MET A 127 -5.12 -3.46 -7.09
N VAL A 128 -5.00 -3.32 -8.40
CA VAL A 128 -3.97 -3.97 -9.21
C VAL A 128 -2.60 -3.29 -9.15
N GLY A 129 -2.50 -2.17 -8.47
CA GLY A 129 -1.30 -1.34 -8.50
C GLY A 129 -1.26 -0.41 -9.71
N MET A 130 -0.15 0.28 -9.89
CA MET A 130 0.07 1.18 -11.01
C MET A 130 1.55 1.44 -11.27
N LYS A 131 1.88 1.99 -12.43
CA LYS A 131 3.23 2.46 -12.72
C LYS A 131 3.54 3.71 -11.89
N GLY A 132 4.59 3.64 -11.09
CA GLY A 132 5.15 4.75 -10.32
C GLY A 132 6.40 5.36 -10.96
N PRO A 133 6.99 6.37 -10.32
CA PRO A 133 8.18 7.06 -10.84
C PRO A 133 9.44 6.17 -10.88
N PHE A 134 9.52 5.15 -10.03
CA PHE A 134 10.69 4.26 -9.91
C PHE A 134 10.39 2.81 -10.31
N GLY A 135 9.27 2.55 -10.92
CA GLY A 135 8.84 1.21 -11.30
C GLY A 135 7.38 0.97 -11.01
N TYR A 136 6.97 -0.29 -11.01
CA TYR A 136 5.61 -0.67 -10.73
C TYR A 136 5.37 -0.67 -9.21
N ILE A 137 4.25 -0.08 -8.78
CA ILE A 137 3.79 -0.08 -7.39
C ILE A 137 2.78 -1.21 -7.26
N ASP A 138 3.16 -2.28 -6.58
CA ASP A 138 2.30 -3.46 -6.40
C ASP A 138 1.23 -3.27 -5.32
N MET A 139 1.40 -2.29 -4.44
CA MET A 139 0.43 -1.96 -3.39
C MET A 139 -0.71 -1.12 -3.96
N GLY A 140 -1.94 -1.52 -3.71
CA GLY A 140 -3.13 -0.85 -4.21
C GLY A 140 -4.37 -1.17 -3.37
N GLY A 141 -5.52 -0.63 -3.74
CA GLY A 141 -6.76 -0.75 -2.99
C GLY A 141 -6.88 0.31 -1.89
N MET A 142 -6.80 -0.07 -0.63
CA MET A 142 -6.82 0.90 0.49
C MET A 142 -5.45 1.59 0.64
N VAL A 143 -5.00 2.21 -0.41
CA VAL A 143 -3.73 2.94 -0.51
C VAL A 143 -3.96 4.29 -1.16
N THR A 144 -3.41 5.32 -0.55
CA THR A 144 -3.38 6.67 -1.11
C THR A 144 -1.98 7.27 -0.98
N VAL A 145 -1.71 8.31 -1.76
CA VAL A 145 -0.44 9.03 -1.71
C VAL A 145 -0.66 10.41 -1.10
N PHE A 146 -0.06 10.63 0.05
CA PHE A 146 -0.03 11.92 0.74
C PHE A 146 1.12 12.75 0.18
N LYS A 147 0.79 13.76 -0.64
CA LYS A 147 1.76 14.56 -1.39
C LYS A 147 2.04 15.88 -0.67
N VAL A 148 3.23 16.02 -0.13
CA VAL A 148 3.69 17.23 0.57
C VAL A 148 4.56 18.07 -0.34
N ARG A 149 4.18 19.34 -0.52
CA ARG A 149 4.89 20.31 -1.37
C ARG A 149 4.98 21.67 -0.68
N LYS A 150 6.13 22.32 -0.78
CA LYS A 150 6.26 23.74 -0.40
C LYS A 150 5.47 24.62 -1.34
N GLY A 151 4.81 25.63 -0.78
CA GLY A 151 4.12 26.64 -1.55
C GLY A 151 2.93 26.11 -2.38
N LEU A 152 2.30 25.02 -1.92
CA LEU A 152 1.11 24.47 -2.57
C LEU A 152 0.02 25.53 -2.69
N LYS A 153 -0.40 25.83 -3.92
CA LYS A 153 -1.41 26.86 -4.22
C LYS A 153 -2.82 26.29 -4.38
N SER A 154 -2.93 25.00 -4.57
CA SER A 154 -4.21 24.30 -4.71
C SER A 154 -4.06 22.85 -4.24
N TYR A 155 -5.21 22.22 -3.94
CA TYR A 155 -5.26 20.78 -3.61
C TYR A 155 -5.46 19.90 -4.87
N GLY A 156 -5.17 20.42 -6.06
CA GLY A 156 -5.04 19.62 -7.27
C GLY A 156 -3.82 18.71 -7.18
N ASP A 157 -3.80 17.64 -7.97
CA ASP A 157 -2.65 16.73 -7.99
C ASP A 157 -1.39 17.44 -8.50
N PRO A 158 -0.34 17.58 -7.68
CA PRO A 158 0.91 18.23 -8.08
C PRO A 158 1.81 17.32 -8.94
N GLY A 159 1.39 16.11 -9.27
CA GLY A 159 2.23 15.09 -9.87
C GLY A 159 3.16 14.41 -8.86
N TRP A 160 4.04 13.53 -9.35
CA TRP A 160 5.07 12.90 -8.53
C TRP A 160 6.15 13.90 -8.11
N PHE A 161 6.74 13.66 -6.93
CA PHE A 161 7.80 14.51 -6.40
C PHE A 161 9.05 14.45 -7.27
N SER A 162 9.59 15.62 -7.59
CA SER A 162 10.87 15.74 -8.31
C SER A 162 12.00 15.74 -7.30
N HIS A 163 12.71 14.64 -7.22
CA HIS A 163 13.84 14.52 -6.31
C HIS A 163 15.02 15.38 -6.77
N PRO A 164 15.80 15.95 -5.83
CA PRO A 164 17.05 16.64 -6.17
C PRO A 164 18.00 15.73 -6.97
N PRO A 165 18.87 16.30 -7.81
CA PRO A 165 19.91 15.51 -8.47
C PRO A 165 20.72 14.69 -7.46
N ASP A 166 21.11 13.50 -7.85
CA ASP A 166 21.93 12.54 -7.08
C ASP A 166 21.32 12.06 -5.75
N SER A 167 20.04 12.37 -5.49
CA SER A 167 19.30 11.88 -4.30
C SER A 167 18.47 10.63 -4.55
N ILE A 168 18.47 10.12 -5.78
CA ILE A 168 17.68 8.93 -6.16
C ILE A 168 18.60 7.71 -6.16
N ALA A 169 18.20 6.66 -5.45
CA ALA A 169 18.88 5.38 -5.52
C ALA A 169 18.80 4.81 -6.95
N ARG A 170 19.91 4.33 -7.45
CA ARG A 170 20.03 3.65 -8.75
C ARG A 170 20.70 2.30 -8.58
N ALA A 171 20.52 1.42 -9.54
CA ALA A 171 21.33 0.22 -9.58
C ALA A 171 22.82 0.60 -9.67
N ALA A 172 23.64 0.02 -8.80
CA ALA A 172 25.07 0.23 -8.84
C ALA A 172 25.65 -0.35 -10.13
N ALA A 173 26.59 0.38 -10.75
CA ALA A 173 27.32 -0.15 -11.89
C ALA A 173 28.27 -1.27 -11.43
N GLN A 174 28.54 -2.25 -12.29
CA GLN A 174 29.46 -3.35 -11.95
C GLN A 174 30.84 -2.87 -11.52
N ALA A 175 31.32 -1.74 -12.07
CA ALA A 175 32.59 -1.15 -11.68
C ALA A 175 32.57 -0.63 -10.24
N GLU A 176 31.46 -0.05 -9.80
CA GLU A 176 31.27 0.43 -8.42
C GLU A 176 31.23 -0.76 -7.45
N LEU A 177 30.46 -1.80 -7.78
CA LEU A 177 30.42 -3.03 -6.98
C LEU A 177 31.81 -3.65 -6.78
N ARG A 178 32.59 -3.73 -7.86
CA ARG A 178 33.97 -4.25 -7.80
C ARG A 178 34.90 -3.37 -6.96
N ALA A 179 34.76 -2.06 -7.05
CA ALA A 179 35.53 -1.12 -6.23
C ALA A 179 35.23 -1.30 -4.74
N ASP A 180 33.99 -1.66 -4.39
CA ASP A 180 33.55 -1.96 -3.04
C ASP A 180 33.83 -3.42 -2.61
N GLY A 181 34.52 -4.19 -3.45
CA GLY A 181 34.86 -5.59 -3.16
C GLY A 181 33.68 -6.58 -3.34
N ILE A 182 32.60 -6.13 -3.95
CA ILE A 182 31.43 -6.98 -4.24
C ILE A 182 31.61 -7.64 -5.60
N SER A 183 31.60 -8.98 -5.64
CA SER A 183 31.61 -9.72 -6.88
C SER A 183 30.21 -9.72 -7.52
N PRO A 184 30.01 -9.13 -8.70
CA PRO A 184 28.70 -9.12 -9.35
C PRO A 184 28.18 -10.52 -9.72
N ASP A 185 29.08 -11.50 -9.78
CA ASP A 185 28.77 -12.89 -10.16
C ASP A 185 28.49 -13.78 -8.93
N ALA A 186 28.76 -13.29 -7.71
CA ALA A 186 28.58 -14.06 -6.47
C ALA A 186 27.11 -14.25 -6.08
N ASP A 187 26.21 -13.42 -6.62
CA ASP A 187 24.80 -13.41 -6.30
C ASP A 187 23.91 -13.61 -7.55
N ALA A 188 24.22 -14.60 -8.38
CA ALA A 188 23.15 -15.33 -9.02
C ALA A 188 22.45 -16.17 -7.95
N ILE A 189 21.88 -15.50 -6.92
CA ILE A 189 20.87 -16.10 -6.06
C ILE A 189 19.85 -16.69 -7.03
N ASP A 190 19.70 -18.01 -6.98
CA ASP A 190 18.76 -18.79 -7.74
C ASP A 190 17.45 -18.02 -7.88
N LYS A 191 17.22 -17.42 -9.05
CA LYS A 191 15.91 -16.87 -9.37
C LYS A 191 14.95 -18.04 -9.23
N PRO A 192 13.92 -17.95 -8.39
CA PRO A 192 12.96 -19.04 -8.30
C PRO A 192 12.50 -19.36 -9.72
N LYS A 193 12.79 -20.58 -10.17
CA LYS A 193 12.39 -21.07 -11.49
C LYS A 193 10.87 -20.95 -11.57
N GLY A 194 10.37 -19.96 -12.31
CA GLY A 194 8.95 -19.83 -12.57
C GLY A 194 8.31 -18.45 -12.39
N ALA A 195 9.06 -17.37 -12.13
CA ALA A 195 8.45 -16.05 -12.20
C ALA A 195 8.21 -15.69 -13.68
N PRO A 196 6.95 -15.48 -14.12
CA PRO A 196 6.67 -15.04 -15.48
C PRO A 196 7.31 -13.66 -15.70
N SER A 197 8.00 -13.50 -16.83
CA SER A 197 8.52 -12.19 -17.25
C SER A 197 7.34 -11.28 -17.51
N ARG A 198 7.10 -10.35 -16.61
CA ARG A 198 6.12 -9.27 -16.83
C ARG A 198 6.67 -8.36 -17.94
N LYS A 199 6.04 -8.41 -19.11
CA LYS A 199 6.26 -7.46 -20.21
C LYS A 199 5.53 -6.15 -19.92
#